data_405a6b17db5196df21a10f5cf7c39dd2
#
_entry.id   405a6b17db5196df21a10f5cf7c39dd2
#
_cell.length_a   1.000
_cell.length_b   1.000
_cell.length_c   1.000
_cell.angle_alpha   90.00
_cell.angle_beta   90.00
_cell.angle_gamma   90.00
#
_symmetry.space_group_name_H-M   'P 1'
#
loop_
_entity.id
_entity.type
_entity.pdbx_description
1 polymer ?
#
loop_
_entity_poly.entity_id
_entity_poly.type
_entity_poly.pdbx_seq_one_letter_code
_entity_poly.pdbx_strand_id
1 'polypeptide(L)'
;METDLYIPKDDQVIGAKYAESFWLFFFLSIYSAVHLYVLETPIQKQKAGSTADPTSYSTQSIITVALSALVLALASGDEVGYGSFLLVYSQFNLKFSESSGQYLTSLYWTFFTIGRLIAIPLATIMSNQSMLVLELCITIVASIFLFVLNQLTWALWIGTAIFGLGISAIFPTVMSLTENYVNLTGRFATAIIVGAAIGEMICPLAFGLFTTQENPIPFVYLVNLIIFLCAGATYFLIKEGAKSILEKRKMESKEDEREMSTIKVYPGH
;
A
#
# COMPACT_ATOMS: atom_id res chain seq x y z
N MET A 1 -41.19 33.79 -12.90
CA MET A 1 -39.88 34.46 -13.11
C MET A 1 -38.90 33.34 -13.02
N GLU A 2 -38.78 32.55 -14.10
CA GLU A 2 -37.86 31.43 -14.24
C GLU A 2 -36.49 32.03 -14.52
N THR A 3 -35.57 31.90 -13.59
CA THR A 3 -34.15 32.19 -13.82
C THR A 3 -33.56 30.97 -14.53
N ASP A 4 -33.59 31.01 -15.88
CA ASP A 4 -32.78 30.08 -16.68
C ASP A 4 -31.31 30.20 -16.23
N LEU A 5 -30.83 29.18 -15.54
CA LEU A 5 -29.46 29.06 -15.14
C LEU A 5 -28.62 28.86 -16.42
N TYR A 6 -28.04 29.94 -16.94
CA TYR A 6 -27.15 29.89 -18.09
C TYR A 6 -25.87 29.13 -17.71
N ILE A 7 -25.84 27.82 -18.09
CA ILE A 7 -24.63 27.01 -17.98
C ILE A 7 -23.78 27.30 -19.22
N PRO A 8 -22.56 27.80 -19.08
CA PRO A 8 -21.66 28.03 -20.20
C PRO A 8 -21.49 26.76 -21.03
N LYS A 9 -21.48 26.87 -22.37
CA LYS A 9 -21.32 25.73 -23.28
C LYS A 9 -20.07 24.91 -23.00
N ASP A 10 -19.02 25.54 -22.49
CA ASP A 10 -17.75 24.89 -22.15
C ASP A 10 -17.92 23.90 -20.99
N ASP A 11 -18.74 24.20 -19.99
CA ASP A 11 -19.01 23.29 -18.86
C ASP A 11 -19.82 22.06 -19.28
N GLN A 12 -20.70 22.20 -20.28
CA GLN A 12 -21.43 21.06 -20.83
C GLN A 12 -20.51 20.10 -21.61
N VAL A 13 -19.53 20.64 -22.36
CA VAL A 13 -18.55 19.83 -23.11
C VAL A 13 -17.58 19.10 -22.14
N ILE A 14 -17.20 19.77 -21.06
CA ILE A 14 -16.37 19.20 -20.01
C ILE A 14 -17.15 18.05 -19.31
N GLY A 15 -18.40 18.29 -18.93
CA GLY A 15 -19.25 17.26 -18.30
C GLY A 15 -19.46 16.02 -19.18
N ALA A 16 -19.63 16.20 -20.49
CA ALA A 16 -19.76 15.09 -21.43
C ALA A 16 -18.48 14.23 -21.51
N LYS A 17 -17.29 14.86 -21.53
CA LYS A 17 -16.00 14.15 -21.55
C LYS A 17 -15.77 13.34 -20.27
N TYR A 18 -16.16 13.86 -19.11
CA TYR A 18 -16.10 13.11 -17.86
C TYR A 18 -17.06 11.92 -17.84
N ALA A 19 -18.29 12.08 -18.39
CA ALA A 19 -19.24 11.00 -18.52
C ALA A 19 -18.72 9.86 -19.38
N GLU A 20 -18.09 10.16 -20.52
CA GLU A 20 -17.47 9.15 -21.39
C GLU A 20 -16.38 8.35 -20.67
N SER A 21 -15.50 9.03 -19.91
CA SER A 21 -14.47 8.38 -19.11
C SER A 21 -15.08 7.48 -18.04
N PHE A 22 -16.16 7.91 -17.40
CA PHE A 22 -16.85 7.13 -16.36
C PHE A 22 -17.46 5.84 -16.94
N TRP A 23 -18.06 5.90 -18.13
CA TRP A 23 -18.58 4.73 -18.82
C TRP A 23 -17.48 3.75 -19.22
N LEU A 24 -16.32 4.24 -19.66
CA LEU A 24 -15.16 3.41 -19.97
C LEU A 24 -14.71 2.61 -18.74
N PHE A 25 -14.53 3.26 -17.59
CA PHE A 25 -14.16 2.60 -16.34
C PHE A 25 -15.22 1.60 -15.85
N PHE A 26 -16.51 1.95 -16.02
CA PHE A 26 -17.63 1.08 -15.66
C PHE A 26 -17.61 -0.21 -16.49
N PHE A 27 -17.48 -0.11 -17.81
CA PHE A 27 -17.42 -1.30 -18.67
C PHE A 27 -16.14 -2.11 -18.45
N LEU A 28 -15.01 -1.47 -18.19
CA LEU A 28 -13.75 -2.15 -17.85
C LEU A 28 -13.88 -2.93 -16.55
N SER A 29 -14.55 -2.38 -15.54
CA SER A 29 -14.81 -3.04 -14.26
C SER A 29 -15.74 -4.24 -14.41
N ILE A 30 -16.81 -4.12 -15.20
CA ILE A 30 -17.69 -5.25 -15.52
C ILE A 30 -16.93 -6.32 -16.29
N TYR A 31 -16.14 -5.95 -17.31
CA TYR A 31 -15.31 -6.90 -18.05
C TYR A 31 -14.37 -7.66 -17.12
N SER A 32 -13.66 -6.95 -16.22
CA SER A 32 -12.78 -7.57 -15.25
C SER A 32 -13.51 -8.51 -14.30
N ALA A 33 -14.69 -8.12 -13.82
CA ALA A 33 -15.52 -8.96 -12.93
C ALA A 33 -16.01 -10.23 -13.64
N VAL A 34 -16.47 -10.11 -14.88
CA VAL A 34 -16.90 -11.26 -15.70
C VAL A 34 -15.72 -12.17 -16.02
N HIS A 35 -14.56 -11.59 -16.36
CA HIS A 35 -13.35 -12.34 -16.66
C HIS A 35 -12.87 -13.13 -15.44
N LEU A 36 -12.88 -12.53 -14.24
CA LEU A 36 -12.56 -13.22 -12.99
C LEU A 36 -13.58 -14.31 -12.63
N TYR A 37 -14.84 -14.12 -12.97
CA TYR A 37 -15.90 -15.13 -12.73
C TYR A 37 -15.78 -16.32 -13.68
N VAL A 38 -15.40 -16.08 -14.95
CA VAL A 38 -15.27 -17.12 -15.99
C VAL A 38 -13.94 -17.87 -15.88
N LEU A 39 -12.86 -17.19 -15.45
CA LEU A 39 -11.64 -17.87 -15.12
C LEU A 39 -11.86 -18.64 -13.81
N GLU A 40 -12.10 -19.95 -13.92
CA GLU A 40 -11.96 -20.85 -12.77
C GLU A 40 -10.56 -20.64 -12.17
N THR A 41 -10.49 -19.79 -11.15
CA THR A 41 -9.28 -19.72 -10.33
C THR A 41 -9.04 -21.14 -9.82
N PRO A 42 -7.87 -21.75 -10.14
CA PRO A 42 -7.55 -23.03 -9.53
C PRO A 42 -7.62 -22.81 -8.02
N ILE A 43 -8.65 -23.37 -7.40
CA ILE A 43 -8.77 -23.39 -5.95
C ILE A 43 -7.48 -24.03 -5.49
N GLN A 44 -6.52 -23.23 -5.04
CA GLN A 44 -5.39 -23.78 -4.31
C GLN A 44 -6.03 -24.57 -3.19
N LYS A 45 -6.06 -25.88 -3.35
CA LYS A 45 -6.41 -26.79 -2.27
C LYS A 45 -5.45 -26.42 -1.16
N GLN A 46 -5.91 -25.56 -0.26
CA GLN A 46 -5.29 -25.33 1.02
C GLN A 46 -4.99 -26.75 1.50
N LYS A 47 -3.71 -27.11 1.65
CA LYS A 47 -3.31 -28.42 2.12
C LYS A 47 -4.15 -28.67 3.36
N ALA A 48 -5.20 -29.46 3.20
CA ALA A 48 -6.03 -29.98 4.27
C ALA A 48 -5.14 -31.01 5.01
N GLY A 49 -4.25 -30.52 5.84
CA GLY A 49 -3.20 -31.29 6.49
C GLY A 49 -2.70 -30.69 7.78
N SER A 50 -3.45 -29.76 8.37
CA SER A 50 -3.31 -29.50 9.80
C SER A 50 -4.69 -29.37 10.41
N THR A 51 -5.13 -30.39 11.09
CA THR A 51 -6.15 -30.35 12.15
C THR A 51 -5.62 -29.57 13.35
N ALA A 52 -5.00 -28.41 13.11
CA ALA A 52 -4.71 -27.46 14.14
C ALA A 52 -6.02 -26.73 14.44
N ASP A 53 -6.44 -26.83 15.68
CA ASP A 53 -7.61 -26.13 16.25
C ASP A 53 -7.63 -24.69 15.74
N PRO A 54 -8.71 -24.20 15.08
CA PRO A 54 -8.74 -22.87 14.46
C PRO A 54 -8.64 -21.71 15.47
N THR A 55 -8.39 -22.00 16.74
CA THR A 55 -8.36 -21.03 17.83
C THR A 55 -6.98 -20.77 18.45
N SER A 56 -5.95 -21.54 18.12
CA SER A 56 -4.61 -21.34 18.70
C SER A 56 -3.67 -20.67 17.70
N TYR A 57 -3.79 -19.35 17.55
CA TYR A 57 -2.77 -18.58 16.85
C TYR A 57 -1.55 -18.36 17.76
N SER A 58 -0.35 -18.59 17.23
CA SER A 58 0.89 -18.22 17.94
C SER A 58 0.89 -16.70 18.22
N THR A 59 1.28 -16.32 19.42
CA THR A 59 1.46 -14.90 19.78
C THR A 59 2.35 -14.17 18.78
N GLN A 60 3.37 -14.89 18.25
CA GLN A 60 4.28 -14.36 17.23
C GLN A 60 3.57 -14.04 15.90
N SER A 61 2.62 -14.89 15.49
CA SER A 61 1.81 -14.64 14.29
C SER A 61 0.92 -13.38 14.45
N ILE A 62 0.33 -13.21 15.63
CA ILE A 62 -0.49 -12.01 15.93
C ILE A 62 0.36 -10.74 15.89
N ILE A 63 1.56 -10.76 16.49
CA ILE A 63 2.48 -9.62 16.47
C ILE A 63 2.90 -9.27 15.03
N THR A 64 3.23 -10.27 14.22
CA THR A 64 3.61 -10.08 12.81
C THR A 64 2.47 -9.44 12.01
N VAL A 65 1.24 -9.93 12.17
CA VAL A 65 0.04 -9.39 11.51
C VAL A 65 -0.25 -7.95 11.97
N ALA A 66 -0.13 -7.67 13.26
CA ALA A 66 -0.33 -6.32 13.80
C ALA A 66 0.72 -5.33 13.27
N LEU A 67 1.99 -5.75 13.17
CA LEU A 67 3.04 -4.92 12.57
C LEU A 67 2.81 -4.70 11.07
N SER A 68 2.37 -5.72 10.33
CA SER A 68 2.01 -5.58 8.92
C SER A 68 0.85 -4.61 8.73
N ALA A 69 -0.18 -4.70 9.57
CA ALA A 69 -1.31 -3.77 9.57
C ALA A 69 -0.86 -2.32 9.86
N LEU A 70 0.08 -2.14 10.81
CA LEU A 70 0.64 -0.82 11.13
C LEU A 70 1.46 -0.27 9.96
N VAL A 71 2.32 -1.08 9.34
CA VAL A 71 3.12 -0.66 8.17
C VAL A 71 2.19 -0.23 7.03
N LEU A 72 1.14 -1.02 6.74
CA LEU A 72 0.18 -0.66 5.70
C LEU A 72 -0.68 0.54 6.07
N ALA A 73 -1.07 0.71 7.33
CA ALA A 73 -1.76 1.92 7.78
C ALA A 73 -0.94 3.18 7.51
N LEU A 74 0.36 3.15 7.81
CA LEU A 74 1.26 4.27 7.58
C LEU A 74 1.52 4.49 6.09
N ALA A 75 1.85 3.44 5.34
CA ALA A 75 2.17 3.55 3.92
C ALA A 75 0.97 3.98 3.07
N SER A 76 -0.19 3.30 3.21
CA SER A 76 -1.41 3.65 2.46
C SER A 76 -1.97 5.01 2.90
N GLY A 77 -1.85 5.32 4.19
CA GLY A 77 -2.23 6.63 4.71
C GLY A 77 -1.40 7.77 4.12
N ASP A 78 -0.08 7.58 3.99
CA ASP A 78 0.80 8.56 3.37
C ASP A 78 0.57 8.65 1.85
N GLU A 79 0.35 7.51 1.16
CA GLU A 79 -0.01 7.45 -0.25
C GLU A 79 -1.25 8.30 -0.56
N VAL A 80 -2.34 8.05 0.14
CA VAL A 80 -3.63 8.74 -0.08
C VAL A 80 -3.56 10.19 0.43
N GLY A 81 -2.91 10.41 1.57
CA GLY A 81 -2.71 11.75 2.13
C GLY A 81 -1.91 12.66 1.22
N TYR A 82 -0.77 12.16 0.72
CA TYR A 82 0.06 12.89 -0.24
C TYR A 82 -0.72 13.23 -1.51
N GLY A 83 -1.34 12.23 -2.15
CA GLY A 83 -2.09 12.41 -3.39
C GLY A 83 -3.26 13.39 -3.26
N SER A 84 -3.97 13.36 -2.12
CA SER A 84 -5.14 14.22 -1.86
C SER A 84 -4.76 15.68 -1.57
N PHE A 85 -3.63 15.93 -0.91
CA PHE A 85 -3.24 17.27 -0.47
C PHE A 85 -2.15 17.92 -1.34
N LEU A 86 -1.60 17.22 -2.32
CA LEU A 86 -0.55 17.71 -3.21
C LEU A 86 -0.98 18.97 -3.99
N LEU A 87 -2.21 18.97 -4.52
CA LEU A 87 -2.80 20.15 -5.22
C LEU A 87 -2.82 21.36 -4.29
N VAL A 88 -3.41 21.21 -3.12
CA VAL A 88 -3.58 22.26 -2.12
C VAL A 88 -2.21 22.79 -1.66
N TYR A 89 -1.29 21.90 -1.36
CA TYR A 89 0.08 22.25 -0.98
C TYR A 89 0.80 23.04 -2.07
N SER A 90 0.72 22.60 -3.34
CA SER A 90 1.37 23.30 -4.45
C SER A 90 0.84 24.72 -4.68
N GLN A 91 -0.47 24.90 -4.50
CA GLN A 91 -1.11 26.21 -4.57
C GLN A 91 -0.71 27.13 -3.41
N PHE A 92 -0.68 26.57 -2.18
CA PHE A 92 -0.37 27.37 -0.99
C PHE A 92 1.10 27.72 -0.91
N ASN A 93 2.00 26.74 -1.14
CA ASN A 93 3.44 26.93 -0.97
C ASN A 93 4.09 27.63 -2.18
N LEU A 94 3.85 27.14 -3.40
CA LEU A 94 4.53 27.62 -4.62
C LEU A 94 3.65 28.48 -5.52
N LYS A 95 2.44 28.82 -5.07
CA LYS A 95 1.48 29.64 -5.83
C LYS A 95 1.16 29.08 -7.22
N PHE A 96 1.10 27.75 -7.35
CA PHE A 96 0.70 27.13 -8.61
C PHE A 96 -0.70 27.55 -9.01
N SER A 97 -0.93 27.65 -10.33
CA SER A 97 -2.30 27.72 -10.85
C SER A 97 -3.01 26.39 -10.57
N GLU A 98 -4.32 26.41 -10.54
CA GLU A 98 -5.13 25.20 -10.35
C GLU A 98 -4.78 24.12 -11.38
N SER A 99 -4.64 24.50 -12.66
CA SER A 99 -4.23 23.59 -13.73
C SER A 99 -2.86 22.95 -13.48
N SER A 100 -1.86 23.73 -13.05
CA SER A 100 -0.52 23.20 -12.75
C SER A 100 -0.55 22.23 -11.58
N GLY A 101 -1.34 22.50 -10.54
CA GLY A 101 -1.51 21.59 -9.41
C GLY A 101 -2.22 20.30 -9.78
N GLN A 102 -3.22 20.37 -10.68
CA GLN A 102 -3.90 19.18 -11.22
C GLN A 102 -2.94 18.33 -12.07
N TYR A 103 -2.10 18.95 -12.91
CA TYR A 103 -1.06 18.21 -13.64
C TYR A 103 -0.04 17.55 -12.72
N LEU A 104 0.33 18.20 -11.64
CA LEU A 104 1.23 17.62 -10.63
C LEU A 104 0.63 16.40 -9.94
N THR A 105 -0.65 16.45 -9.58
CA THR A 105 -1.40 15.32 -9.01
C THR A 105 -1.53 14.18 -10.03
N SER A 106 -1.77 14.50 -11.30
CA SER A 106 -1.81 13.52 -12.38
C SER A 106 -0.44 12.86 -12.59
N LEU A 107 0.65 13.63 -12.48
CA LEU A 107 2.01 13.12 -12.52
C LEU A 107 2.25 12.11 -11.39
N TYR A 108 1.83 12.43 -10.17
CA TYR A 108 1.95 11.53 -9.02
C TYR A 108 1.32 10.16 -9.30
N TRP A 109 0.06 10.14 -9.70
CA TRP A 109 -0.66 8.89 -9.98
C TRP A 109 -0.13 8.16 -11.22
N THR A 110 0.42 8.89 -12.20
CA THR A 110 1.09 8.30 -13.36
C THR A 110 2.34 7.54 -12.94
N PHE A 111 3.23 8.17 -12.18
CA PHE A 111 4.46 7.53 -11.71
C PHE A 111 4.19 6.43 -10.68
N PHE A 112 3.16 6.57 -9.87
CA PHE A 112 2.66 5.52 -9.01
C PHE A 112 2.23 4.27 -9.82
N THR A 113 1.50 4.46 -10.91
CA THR A 113 1.10 3.36 -11.79
C THR A 113 2.31 2.73 -12.48
N ILE A 114 3.25 3.54 -12.97
CA ILE A 114 4.51 3.06 -13.56
C ILE A 114 5.30 2.24 -12.54
N GLY A 115 5.39 2.70 -11.29
CA GLY A 115 6.06 1.97 -10.20
C GLY A 115 5.44 0.60 -9.96
N ARG A 116 4.12 0.48 -9.94
CA ARG A 116 3.42 -0.83 -9.86
C ARG A 116 3.74 -1.75 -11.04
N LEU A 117 3.82 -1.22 -12.25
CA LEU A 117 4.19 -2.00 -13.43
C LEU A 117 5.64 -2.49 -13.36
N ILE A 118 6.56 -1.66 -12.87
CA ILE A 118 7.97 -2.03 -12.65
C ILE A 118 8.10 -3.06 -11.53
N ALA A 119 7.28 -2.97 -10.50
CA ALA A 119 7.29 -3.90 -9.38
C ALA A 119 6.98 -5.35 -9.78
N ILE A 120 6.17 -5.58 -10.82
CA ILE A 120 5.80 -6.92 -11.31
C ILE A 120 7.03 -7.74 -11.70
N PRO A 121 7.86 -7.32 -12.69
CA PRO A 121 9.08 -8.06 -13.02
C PRO A 121 10.09 -8.05 -11.87
N LEU A 122 10.15 -6.99 -11.07
CA LEU A 122 11.08 -6.90 -9.96
C LEU A 122 10.80 -7.96 -8.88
N ALA A 123 9.53 -8.25 -8.62
CA ALA A 123 9.11 -9.29 -7.68
C ALA A 123 9.51 -10.72 -8.12
N THR A 124 9.85 -10.94 -9.41
CA THR A 124 10.33 -12.25 -9.88
C THR A 124 11.82 -12.48 -9.64
N ILE A 125 12.60 -11.40 -9.46
CA ILE A 125 14.06 -11.46 -9.34
C ILE A 125 14.56 -11.06 -7.94
N MET A 126 13.73 -10.39 -7.14
CA MET A 126 14.08 -9.93 -5.80
C MET A 126 13.25 -10.64 -4.73
N SER A 127 13.83 -10.80 -3.53
CA SER A 127 13.04 -11.22 -2.37
C SER A 127 12.09 -10.11 -1.92
N ASN A 128 10.91 -10.46 -1.38
CA ASN A 128 9.93 -9.49 -0.87
C ASN A 128 10.54 -8.53 0.17
N GLN A 129 11.46 -9.03 1.00
CA GLN A 129 12.15 -8.20 1.98
C GLN A 129 13.07 -7.17 1.31
N SER A 130 13.87 -7.58 0.32
CA SER A 130 14.77 -6.67 -0.40
C SER A 130 13.98 -5.63 -1.22
N MET A 131 12.87 -6.05 -1.80
CA MET A 131 11.98 -5.18 -2.55
C MET A 131 11.36 -4.11 -1.65
N LEU A 132 10.82 -4.50 -0.49
CA LEU A 132 10.25 -3.55 0.49
C LEU A 132 11.29 -2.53 0.98
N VAL A 133 12.52 -2.97 1.25
CA VAL A 133 13.61 -2.07 1.66
C VAL A 133 13.96 -1.10 0.53
N LEU A 134 14.03 -1.55 -0.71
CA LEU A 134 14.30 -0.71 -1.88
C LEU A 134 13.21 0.37 -2.05
N GLU A 135 11.94 -0.03 -2.01
CA GLU A 135 10.78 0.85 -2.12
C GLU A 135 10.79 1.93 -1.04
N LEU A 136 11.03 1.54 0.21
CA LEU A 136 11.15 2.47 1.33
C LEU A 136 12.36 3.42 1.18
N CYS A 137 13.51 2.92 0.73
CA CYS A 137 14.68 3.76 0.49
C CYS A 137 14.39 4.83 -0.57
N ILE A 138 13.76 4.46 -1.69
CA ILE A 138 13.38 5.41 -2.75
C ILE A 138 12.40 6.45 -2.20
N THR A 139 11.39 6.01 -1.45
CA THR A 139 10.37 6.89 -0.87
C THR A 139 10.97 7.86 0.15
N ILE A 140 11.87 7.38 1.03
CA ILE A 140 12.59 8.20 2.02
C ILE A 140 13.46 9.25 1.32
N VAL A 141 14.25 8.84 0.32
CA VAL A 141 15.10 9.78 -0.42
C VAL A 141 14.24 10.85 -1.11
N ALA A 142 13.13 10.46 -1.73
CA ALA A 142 12.21 11.40 -2.36
C ALA A 142 11.56 12.35 -1.33
N SER A 143 11.14 11.84 -0.17
CA SER A 143 10.52 12.67 0.88
C SER A 143 11.50 13.67 1.48
N ILE A 144 12.75 13.27 1.73
CA ILE A 144 13.83 14.18 2.18
C ILE A 144 14.13 15.23 1.11
N PHE A 145 14.21 14.82 -0.16
CA PHE A 145 14.42 15.73 -1.28
C PHE A 145 13.32 16.79 -1.35
N LEU A 146 12.06 16.39 -1.25
CA LEU A 146 10.90 17.30 -1.19
C LEU A 146 10.95 18.22 0.03
N PHE A 147 11.38 17.70 1.16
CA PHE A 147 11.49 18.47 2.40
C PHE A 147 12.57 19.55 2.31
N VAL A 148 13.77 19.21 1.83
CA VAL A 148 14.90 20.14 1.74
C VAL A 148 14.68 21.19 0.67
N LEU A 149 14.10 20.80 -0.47
CA LEU A 149 13.91 21.66 -1.64
C LEU A 149 12.46 22.14 -1.83
N ASN A 150 11.70 22.26 -0.75
CA ASN A 150 10.26 22.54 -0.75
C ASN A 150 9.87 23.90 -1.37
N GLN A 151 10.83 24.83 -1.56
CA GLN A 151 10.61 26.13 -2.19
C GLN A 151 10.90 26.16 -3.69
N LEU A 152 11.38 25.05 -4.26
CA LEU A 152 11.78 24.97 -5.67
C LEU A 152 10.71 24.24 -6.50
N THR A 153 10.15 24.94 -7.47
CA THR A 153 9.12 24.39 -8.36
C THR A 153 9.55 23.11 -9.06
N TRP A 154 10.73 23.07 -9.65
CA TRP A 154 11.25 21.88 -10.34
C TRP A 154 11.48 20.70 -9.39
N ALA A 155 11.87 20.97 -8.15
CA ALA A 155 12.08 19.94 -7.15
C ALA A 155 10.76 19.26 -6.74
N LEU A 156 9.67 20.02 -6.68
CA LEU A 156 8.35 19.47 -6.42
C LEU A 156 7.90 18.50 -7.52
N TRP A 157 8.13 18.82 -8.79
CA TRP A 157 7.82 17.92 -9.91
C TRP A 157 8.63 16.62 -9.88
N ILE A 158 9.95 16.73 -9.76
CA ILE A 158 10.84 15.57 -9.74
C ILE A 158 10.64 14.73 -8.49
N GLY A 159 10.57 15.37 -7.32
CA GLY A 159 10.38 14.70 -6.05
C GLY A 159 9.06 13.94 -5.98
N THR A 160 7.98 14.54 -6.49
CA THR A 160 6.65 13.90 -6.59
C THR A 160 6.68 12.66 -7.48
N ALA A 161 7.37 12.73 -8.63
CA ALA A 161 7.50 11.58 -9.52
C ALA A 161 8.25 10.41 -8.83
N ILE A 162 9.39 10.71 -8.18
CA ILE A 162 10.19 9.70 -7.47
C ILE A 162 9.43 9.15 -6.26
N PHE A 163 8.72 10.01 -5.52
CA PHE A 163 7.91 9.60 -4.37
C PHE A 163 6.79 8.64 -4.80
N GLY A 164 6.08 8.96 -5.89
CA GLY A 164 5.05 8.09 -6.46
C GLY A 164 5.59 6.72 -6.87
N LEU A 165 6.77 6.68 -7.52
CA LEU A 165 7.44 5.42 -7.86
C LEU A 165 7.76 4.58 -6.61
N GLY A 166 8.34 5.20 -5.58
CA GLY A 166 8.81 4.50 -4.39
C GLY A 166 7.66 3.92 -3.56
N ILE A 167 6.60 4.70 -3.31
CA ILE A 167 5.49 4.28 -2.43
C ILE A 167 4.55 3.26 -3.09
N SER A 168 4.56 3.16 -4.40
CA SER A 168 3.54 2.49 -5.22
C SER A 168 3.33 1.01 -4.90
N ALA A 169 4.37 0.26 -4.60
CA ALA A 169 4.28 -1.19 -4.46
C ALA A 169 4.46 -1.68 -3.01
N ILE A 170 4.58 -0.77 -2.03
CA ILE A 170 4.74 -1.13 -0.61
C ILE A 170 3.58 -2.03 -0.15
N PHE A 171 2.34 -1.72 -0.54
CA PHE A 171 1.16 -2.50 -0.14
C PHE A 171 1.26 -3.98 -0.58
N PRO A 172 1.37 -4.31 -1.88
CA PRO A 172 1.47 -5.71 -2.31
C PRO A 172 2.73 -6.40 -1.78
N THR A 173 3.84 -5.68 -1.64
CA THR A 173 5.10 -6.22 -1.12
C THR A 173 4.97 -6.61 0.35
N VAL A 174 4.33 -5.79 1.19
CA VAL A 174 4.08 -6.12 2.61
C VAL A 174 3.11 -7.29 2.74
N MET A 175 2.05 -7.36 1.92
CA MET A 175 1.13 -8.51 1.93
C MET A 175 1.85 -9.80 1.60
N SER A 176 2.65 -9.82 0.54
CA SER A 176 3.45 -10.99 0.13
C SER A 176 4.54 -11.34 1.16
N LEU A 177 5.16 -10.35 1.77
CA LEU A 177 6.14 -10.56 2.84
C LEU A 177 5.49 -11.20 4.08
N THR A 178 4.30 -10.73 4.45
CA THR A 178 3.56 -11.27 5.59
C THR A 178 3.14 -12.73 5.36
N GLU A 179 2.75 -13.07 4.13
CA GLU A 179 2.43 -14.45 3.74
C GLU A 179 3.65 -15.39 3.89
N ASN A 180 4.85 -14.90 3.66
CA ASN A 180 6.07 -15.67 3.91
C ASN A 180 6.33 -15.93 5.40
N TYR A 181 5.89 -15.04 6.28
CA TYR A 181 6.13 -15.13 7.72
C TYR A 181 5.06 -15.94 8.45
N VAL A 182 3.80 -15.80 8.06
CA VAL A 182 2.65 -16.44 8.71
C VAL A 182 1.72 -17.06 7.67
N ASN A 183 0.99 -18.11 8.05
CA ASN A 183 -0.08 -18.64 7.21
C ASN A 183 -1.21 -17.61 7.18
N LEU A 184 -1.32 -16.87 6.07
CA LEU A 184 -2.28 -15.79 5.92
C LEU A 184 -3.70 -16.36 5.78
N THR A 185 -4.43 -16.41 6.87
CA THR A 185 -5.86 -16.76 6.88
C THR A 185 -6.71 -15.57 6.47
N GLY A 186 -7.96 -15.81 6.05
CA GLY A 186 -8.87 -14.71 5.72
C GLY A 186 -9.03 -13.68 6.86
N ARG A 187 -9.01 -14.11 8.12
CA ARG A 187 -9.06 -13.21 9.30
C ARG A 187 -7.84 -12.31 9.39
N PHE A 188 -6.64 -12.84 9.18
CA PHE A 188 -5.41 -12.07 9.21
C PHE A 188 -5.32 -11.09 8.04
N ALA A 189 -5.67 -11.52 6.82
CA ALA A 189 -5.75 -10.63 5.67
C ALA A 189 -6.73 -9.48 5.92
N THR A 190 -7.91 -9.77 6.45
CA THR A 190 -8.90 -8.73 6.80
C THR A 190 -8.33 -7.75 7.84
N ALA A 191 -7.66 -8.22 8.89
CA ALA A 191 -7.08 -7.35 9.91
C ALA A 191 -6.04 -6.39 9.32
N ILE A 192 -5.21 -6.86 8.40
CA ILE A 192 -4.20 -6.05 7.71
C ILE A 192 -4.86 -4.99 6.81
N ILE A 193 -5.88 -5.38 6.02
CA ILE A 193 -6.61 -4.47 5.13
C ILE A 193 -7.37 -3.41 5.94
N VAL A 194 -7.99 -3.79 7.06
CA VAL A 194 -8.64 -2.84 7.97
C VAL A 194 -7.63 -1.85 8.55
N GLY A 195 -6.42 -2.33 8.90
CA GLY A 195 -5.33 -1.44 9.32
C GLY A 195 -4.98 -0.41 8.26
N ALA A 196 -4.83 -0.82 7.01
CA ALA A 196 -4.59 0.08 5.88
C ALA A 196 -5.71 1.13 5.72
N ALA A 197 -6.97 0.68 5.73
CA ALA A 197 -8.13 1.58 5.63
C ALA A 197 -8.20 2.62 6.76
N ILE A 198 -7.82 2.24 7.98
CA ILE A 198 -7.72 3.19 9.11
C ILE A 198 -6.65 4.26 8.81
N GLY A 199 -5.50 3.86 8.27
CA GLY A 199 -4.46 4.80 7.86
C GLY A 199 -4.92 5.76 6.77
N GLU A 200 -5.58 5.25 5.73
CA GLU A 200 -6.18 6.03 4.65
C GLU A 200 -7.24 7.04 5.11
N MET A 201 -7.87 6.80 6.26
CA MET A 201 -8.81 7.73 6.86
C MET A 201 -8.11 8.76 7.76
N ILE A 202 -7.17 8.33 8.59
CA ILE A 202 -6.53 9.18 9.62
C ILE A 202 -5.50 10.12 9.01
N CYS A 203 -4.66 9.65 8.07
CA CYS A 203 -3.59 10.47 7.52
C CYS A 203 -4.11 11.67 6.73
N PRO A 204 -5.05 11.56 5.77
CA PRO A 204 -5.63 12.73 5.12
C PRO A 204 -6.29 13.71 6.08
N LEU A 205 -6.94 13.21 7.13
CA LEU A 205 -7.48 14.07 8.18
C LEU A 205 -6.37 14.88 8.87
N ALA A 206 -5.25 14.25 9.21
CA ALA A 206 -4.10 14.94 9.79
C ALA A 206 -3.51 15.96 8.80
N PHE A 207 -3.35 15.61 7.52
CA PHE A 207 -2.91 16.55 6.49
C PHE A 207 -3.86 17.77 6.42
N GLY A 208 -5.17 17.55 6.42
CA GLY A 208 -6.16 18.62 6.36
C GLY A 208 -6.17 19.54 7.59
N LEU A 209 -5.94 18.97 8.78
CA LEU A 209 -5.93 19.75 10.02
C LEU A 209 -4.67 20.63 10.17
N PHE A 210 -3.52 20.17 9.69
CA PHE A 210 -2.24 20.85 9.90
C PHE A 210 -1.77 21.68 8.69
N THR A 211 -2.25 21.37 7.47
CA THR A 211 -1.87 22.12 6.25
C THR A 211 -2.88 23.20 5.98
N THR A 212 -2.51 24.44 6.24
CA THR A 212 -3.36 25.62 6.04
C THR A 212 -2.79 26.55 4.97
N GLN A 213 -3.61 27.46 4.48
CA GLN A 213 -3.18 28.48 3.51
C GLN A 213 -2.07 29.39 4.04
N GLU A 214 -2.11 29.68 5.36
CA GLU A 214 -1.10 30.52 6.02
C GLU A 214 0.20 29.73 6.30
N ASN A 215 0.09 28.43 6.55
CA ASN A 215 1.22 27.56 6.83
C ASN A 215 1.10 26.22 6.08
N PRO A 216 1.60 26.12 4.84
CA PRO A 216 1.55 24.90 4.04
C PRO A 216 2.67 23.91 4.39
N ILE A 217 3.71 24.32 5.08
CA ILE A 217 4.93 23.54 5.35
C ILE A 217 4.66 22.25 6.15
N PRO A 218 3.69 22.17 7.11
CA PRO A 218 3.38 20.91 7.80
C PRO A 218 3.09 19.74 6.87
N PHE A 219 2.66 19.96 5.64
CA PHE A 219 2.49 18.90 4.65
C PHE A 219 3.76 18.06 4.48
N VAL A 220 4.90 18.67 4.16
CA VAL A 220 6.16 17.94 3.96
C VAL A 220 6.72 17.38 5.26
N TYR A 221 6.44 18.00 6.42
CA TYR A 221 6.79 17.43 7.73
C TYR A 221 6.02 16.14 8.01
N LEU A 222 4.71 16.12 7.75
CA LEU A 222 3.85 14.95 7.96
C LEU A 222 4.25 13.80 7.04
N VAL A 223 4.49 14.06 5.75
CA VAL A 223 4.97 13.05 4.79
C VAL A 223 6.26 12.41 5.32
N ASN A 224 7.24 13.21 5.74
CA ASN A 224 8.49 12.66 6.27
C ASN A 224 8.29 11.90 7.58
N LEU A 225 7.48 12.42 8.51
CA LEU A 225 7.19 11.76 9.78
C LEU A 225 6.56 10.39 9.55
N ILE A 226 5.54 10.31 8.70
CA ILE A 226 4.81 9.07 8.44
C ILE A 226 5.73 8.03 7.79
N ILE A 227 6.52 8.42 6.77
CA ILE A 227 7.41 7.47 6.09
C ILE A 227 8.55 6.98 7.00
N PHE A 228 9.09 7.82 7.89
CA PHE A 228 10.08 7.38 8.88
C PHE A 228 9.48 6.44 9.92
N LEU A 229 8.24 6.68 10.37
CA LEU A 229 7.52 5.76 11.24
C LEU A 229 7.24 4.43 10.52
N CYS A 230 6.87 4.48 9.24
CA CYS A 230 6.68 3.30 8.39
C CYS A 230 7.97 2.49 8.27
N ALA A 231 9.12 3.13 8.06
CA ALA A 231 10.43 2.47 8.00
C ALA A 231 10.80 1.82 9.34
N GLY A 232 10.53 2.50 10.45
CA GLY A 232 10.71 1.94 11.80
C GLY A 232 9.82 0.72 12.04
N ALA A 233 8.54 0.81 11.70
CA ALA A 233 7.60 -0.32 11.80
C ALA A 233 8.02 -1.49 10.91
N THR A 234 8.50 -1.22 9.69
CA THR A 234 9.02 -2.24 8.77
C THR A 234 10.25 -2.95 9.34
N TYR A 235 11.17 -2.23 9.98
CA TYR A 235 12.31 -2.86 10.66
C TYR A 235 11.85 -3.87 11.72
N PHE A 236 10.86 -3.50 12.55
CA PHE A 236 10.30 -4.42 13.55
C PHE A 236 9.56 -5.59 12.89
N LEU A 237 8.82 -5.34 11.79
CA LEU A 237 8.13 -6.39 11.04
C LEU A 237 9.12 -7.44 10.52
N ILE A 238 10.22 -7.02 9.92
CA ILE A 238 11.25 -7.94 9.40
C ILE A 238 11.88 -8.74 10.54
N LYS A 239 12.18 -8.07 11.66
CA LYS A 239 12.80 -8.70 12.83
C LYS A 239 11.89 -9.74 13.48
N GLU A 240 10.62 -9.42 13.69
CA GLU A 240 9.65 -10.33 14.30
C GLU A 240 9.21 -11.43 13.31
N GLY A 241 9.08 -11.11 12.03
CA GLY A 241 8.80 -12.09 10.98
C GLY A 241 9.88 -13.17 10.87
N ALA A 242 11.15 -12.79 11.00
CA ALA A 242 12.24 -13.76 11.02
C ALA A 242 12.14 -14.75 12.21
N LYS A 243 11.66 -14.29 13.38
CA LYS A 243 11.41 -15.21 14.53
C LYS A 243 10.24 -16.14 14.24
N SER A 244 9.19 -15.67 13.60
CA SER A 244 8.04 -16.49 13.19
C SER A 244 8.45 -17.66 12.29
N ILE A 245 9.35 -17.42 11.32
CA ILE A 245 9.91 -18.48 10.46
C ILE A 245 10.68 -19.51 11.28
N LEU A 246 11.50 -19.07 12.24
CA LEU A 246 12.28 -19.96 13.09
C LEU A 246 11.39 -20.85 13.97
N GLU A 247 10.30 -20.31 14.53
CA GLU A 247 9.33 -21.09 15.30
C GLU A 247 8.60 -22.12 14.42
N LYS A 248 8.19 -21.72 13.21
CA LYS A 248 7.55 -22.62 12.25
C LYS A 248 8.44 -23.81 11.91
N ARG A 249 9.71 -23.59 11.59
CA ARG A 249 10.69 -24.66 11.31
C ARG A 249 10.91 -25.60 12.49
N LYS A 250 10.93 -25.05 13.72
CA LYS A 250 11.06 -25.87 14.93
C LYS A 250 9.84 -26.76 15.16
N MET A 251 8.65 -26.30 14.82
CA MET A 251 7.43 -27.10 14.92
C MET A 251 7.39 -28.21 13.88
N GLU A 252 7.73 -27.91 12.63
CA GLU A 252 7.84 -28.88 11.54
C GLU A 252 8.84 -29.98 11.87
N SER A 253 10.03 -29.62 12.36
CA SER A 253 11.07 -30.62 12.79
C SER A 253 10.58 -31.54 13.91
N LYS A 254 9.79 -31.02 14.87
CA LYS A 254 9.23 -31.83 15.95
C LYS A 254 8.12 -32.76 15.47
N GLU A 255 7.34 -32.37 14.47
CA GLU A 255 6.32 -33.23 13.85
C GLU A 255 6.98 -34.36 13.08
N ASP A 256 8.01 -34.11 12.29
CA ASP A 256 8.79 -35.12 11.58
C ASP A 256 9.44 -36.13 12.54
N GLU A 257 10.00 -35.68 13.68
CA GLU A 257 10.55 -36.53 14.71
C GLU A 257 9.46 -37.42 15.35
N ARG A 258 8.27 -36.91 15.59
CA ARG A 258 7.13 -37.67 16.12
C ARG A 258 6.65 -38.73 15.13
N GLU A 259 6.49 -38.35 13.85
CA GLU A 259 6.09 -39.29 12.80
C GLU A 259 7.12 -40.44 12.66
N MET A 260 8.42 -40.10 12.63
CA MET A 260 9.47 -41.11 12.57
C MET A 260 9.48 -42.01 13.82
N SER A 261 9.19 -41.50 14.99
CA SER A 261 9.10 -42.29 16.22
C SER A 261 7.89 -43.22 16.20
N THR A 262 6.78 -42.80 15.63
CA THR A 262 5.55 -43.61 15.49
C THR A 262 5.73 -44.72 14.49
N ILE A 263 6.43 -44.52 13.39
CA ILE A 263 6.76 -45.53 12.38
C ILE A 263 7.71 -46.60 12.96
N LYS A 264 8.65 -46.20 13.83
CA LYS A 264 9.55 -47.14 14.50
C LYS A 264 8.84 -48.02 15.54
N VAL A 265 7.74 -47.56 16.14
CA VAL A 265 6.97 -48.30 17.16
C VAL A 265 6.02 -49.29 16.51
N TYR A 266 5.61 -49.08 15.25
CA TYR A 266 4.78 -50.00 14.46
C TYR A 266 5.52 -50.39 13.17
N PRO A 267 6.56 -51.27 13.23
CA PRO A 267 7.13 -51.86 12.03
C PRO A 267 6.09 -52.81 11.44
N GLY A 268 5.66 -52.50 10.22
CA GLY A 268 4.53 -53.07 9.50
C GLY A 268 4.21 -54.55 9.74
N HIS A 269 2.90 -54.79 9.87
CA HIS A 269 2.31 -56.10 9.57
C HIS A 269 2.11 -56.25 8.08
#